data_68adbca1a03b9a760ccc41acd56d763e
#
_entry.id   68adbca1a03b9a760ccc41acd56d763e
#
_cell.length_a   1.000
_cell.length_b   1.000
_cell.length_c   1.000
_cell.angle_alpha   90.00
_cell.angle_beta   90.00
_cell.angle_gamma   90.00
#
_symmetry.space_group_name_H-M   'P 1'
#
loop_
_entity.id
_entity.type
_entity.pdbx_description
1 polymer ?
#
loop_
_entity_poly.entity_id
_entity_poly.type
_entity_poly.pdbx_seq_one_letter_code
_entity_poly.pdbx_strand_id
1 'polypeptide(L)'
;MIGRLLIAVLTVFALLGLGTADAVEAEAAADYTQGVTSQATGSAQIWFKPTTPSALVDVHYLPNGGGEQDFRMTDNGGTWQQTVSGLSSGSTLEYWFTYDKGGPLHVTPHFTYTAGSGEGSGGGGGAGAGSFPIAFQNNTHGAYGDSQVYVTVLGQVTPGQWSYMKPDGTMAHISHLGATAPGHLTKNGVNYPNMSFTLSQAGSVPSPTQIRGGRIYISLGSPMYIPVSPDDQGWGGPDLRNSADPNSDVYYDWYEYTYIHGQVAFGGNTTQVDQFGFPMTSRLQQTSSGYDSTAGITLSRAQVMSQYAASVGAAFKPLQNTYRIVAPRSSNLFLAGGSQANHLQSYIDQTWSYYTTHQFTLTRLGETFTGRVSGNALTFTKNGAGPFTLAKPTSPDVVACAGALASGSDTEKQLGAEFCAAFNRGVAQNTANWYTPSAYYTSTPKNDYAGFFHTIGIDKRAYGFPYDDINDQSSVQILNNANPPTALTLGIGW
;
A
#
# COMPACT_ATOMS: atom_id res chain seq x y z
N MET A 1 -0.30 9.97 25.91
CA MET A 1 -0.72 8.58 25.68
C MET A 1 -1.15 8.42 24.20
N ILE A 2 -0.27 8.72 23.25
CA ILE A 2 -0.61 8.75 21.80
C ILE A 2 0.35 7.83 20.97
N GLY A 3 1.17 7.03 21.64
CA GLY A 3 2.29 6.33 20.98
C GLY A 3 2.09 4.87 20.58
N ARG A 4 0.89 4.28 20.66
CA ARG A 4 0.74 2.81 20.47
C ARG A 4 0.07 2.35 19.16
N LEU A 5 -0.35 3.25 18.29
CA LEU A 5 -1.10 2.84 17.07
C LEU A 5 -0.28 2.87 15.77
N LEU A 6 0.92 3.45 15.78
CA LEU A 6 1.71 3.65 14.55
C LEU A 6 2.47 2.39 14.06
N ILE A 7 2.68 1.37 14.89
CA ILE A 7 3.56 0.23 14.53
C ILE A 7 2.84 -0.84 13.71
N ALA A 8 1.51 -0.94 13.79
CA ALA A 8 0.78 -2.02 13.11
C ALA A 8 0.51 -1.77 11.61
N VAL A 9 0.61 -0.53 11.13
CA VAL A 9 0.32 -0.19 9.73
C VAL A 9 1.57 -0.28 8.84
N LEU A 10 2.76 -0.12 9.42
CA LEU A 10 4.02 -0.09 8.65
C LEU A 10 4.50 -1.45 8.13
N THR A 11 4.10 -2.55 8.74
CA THR A 11 4.61 -3.89 8.37
C THR A 11 4.03 -4.43 7.05
N VAL A 12 2.96 -3.84 6.52
CA VAL A 12 2.28 -4.33 5.31
C VAL A 12 2.88 -3.75 4.01
N PHE A 13 3.57 -2.59 4.07
CA PHE A 13 4.06 -1.93 2.85
C PHE A 13 5.45 -2.39 2.36
N ALA A 14 6.24 -3.07 3.19
CA ALA A 14 7.62 -3.44 2.85
C ALA A 14 7.80 -4.83 2.22
N LEU A 15 6.76 -5.64 2.07
CA LEU A 15 6.87 -7.07 1.68
C LEU A 15 6.52 -7.41 0.23
N LEU A 16 6.32 -6.44 -0.66
CA LEU A 16 5.96 -6.71 -2.06
C LEU A 16 7.04 -6.28 -3.05
N GLY A 17 8.22 -6.85 -2.93
CA GLY A 17 9.25 -6.63 -3.94
C GLY A 17 10.47 -7.51 -3.75
N LEU A 18 10.39 -8.76 -4.19
CA LEU A 18 11.42 -9.61 -4.81
C LEU A 18 10.99 -11.07 -4.64
N GLY A 19 10.37 -11.64 -5.67
CA GLY A 19 10.10 -13.07 -5.73
C GLY A 19 11.40 -13.83 -5.98
N THR A 20 11.88 -14.55 -4.98
CA THR A 20 12.54 -15.82 -5.17
C THR A 20 11.46 -16.88 -5.03
N ALA A 21 11.39 -17.78 -5.99
CA ALA A 21 10.46 -18.91 -5.96
C ALA A 21 10.87 -19.85 -4.81
N ASP A 22 10.29 -19.65 -3.66
CA ASP A 22 10.15 -20.66 -2.65
C ASP A 22 8.70 -21.15 -2.69
N ALA A 23 8.53 -22.46 -2.69
CA ALA A 23 7.25 -23.12 -2.77
C ALA A 23 6.31 -22.58 -1.67
N VAL A 24 5.40 -21.69 -2.08
CA VAL A 24 4.25 -21.33 -1.27
C VAL A 24 3.36 -22.57 -1.27
N GLU A 25 3.14 -23.17 -0.12
CA GLU A 25 2.03 -24.12 0.06
C GLU A 25 0.79 -23.44 -0.50
N ALA A 26 0.13 -24.10 -1.46
CA ALA A 26 -1.10 -23.63 -2.05
C ALA A 26 -2.13 -23.44 -0.93
N GLU A 27 -2.48 -22.21 -0.60
CA GLU A 27 -3.67 -21.96 0.20
C GLU A 27 -4.85 -22.55 -0.57
N ALA A 28 -5.52 -23.51 0.07
CA ALA A 28 -6.65 -24.19 -0.51
C ALA A 28 -7.71 -23.19 -0.96
N ALA A 29 -8.26 -23.36 -2.16
CA ALA A 29 -9.43 -22.62 -2.63
C ALA A 29 -10.46 -22.53 -1.50
N ALA A 30 -11.12 -21.39 -1.32
CA ALA A 30 -12.05 -21.17 -0.23
C ALA A 30 -13.09 -22.29 -0.19
N ASP A 31 -13.14 -23.03 0.94
CA ASP A 31 -13.97 -24.24 1.11
C ASP A 31 -15.47 -23.95 1.08
N TYR A 32 -15.86 -22.68 0.99
CA TYR A 32 -17.26 -22.24 1.02
C TYR A 32 -17.45 -20.86 0.40
N THR A 33 -18.70 -20.53 0.10
CA THR A 33 -19.20 -19.17 -0.07
C THR A 33 -20.29 -18.89 0.96
N GLN A 34 -20.47 -17.65 1.35
CA GLN A 34 -21.45 -17.26 2.36
C GLN A 34 -21.95 -15.84 2.15
N GLY A 35 -23.04 -15.47 2.82
CA GLY A 35 -23.53 -14.10 2.81
C GLY A 35 -24.83 -13.94 3.57
N VAL A 36 -25.32 -12.69 3.55
CA VAL A 36 -26.65 -12.34 4.11
C VAL A 36 -27.46 -11.64 3.04
N THR A 37 -28.68 -12.09 2.85
CA THR A 37 -29.65 -11.47 1.94
C THR A 37 -30.73 -10.78 2.78
N SER A 38 -30.97 -9.49 2.58
CA SER A 38 -32.09 -8.79 3.19
C SER A 38 -33.41 -9.42 2.72
N GLN A 39 -34.32 -9.63 3.66
CA GLN A 39 -35.69 -10.09 3.36
C GLN A 39 -36.69 -8.98 3.71
N ALA A 40 -37.98 -9.33 3.82
CA ALA A 40 -38.99 -8.38 4.21
C ALA A 40 -38.59 -7.58 5.46
N THR A 41 -39.21 -6.41 5.64
CA THR A 41 -38.93 -5.44 6.73
C THR A 41 -38.62 -6.13 8.07
N GLY A 42 -37.39 -5.96 8.58
CA GLY A 42 -36.96 -6.46 9.88
C GLY A 42 -36.45 -7.90 9.89
N SER A 43 -36.12 -8.49 8.72
CA SER A 43 -35.51 -9.81 8.64
C SER A 43 -34.40 -9.90 7.60
N ALA A 44 -33.48 -10.86 7.79
CA ALA A 44 -32.42 -11.18 6.85
C ALA A 44 -32.20 -12.70 6.83
N GLN A 45 -31.78 -13.24 5.70
CA GLN A 45 -31.40 -14.64 5.55
C GLN A 45 -29.89 -14.76 5.46
N ILE A 46 -29.28 -15.38 6.45
CA ILE A 46 -27.88 -15.84 6.39
C ILE A 46 -27.84 -17.09 5.54
N TRP A 47 -26.91 -17.20 4.61
CA TRP A 47 -26.71 -18.38 3.81
C TRP A 47 -25.24 -18.80 3.76
N PHE A 48 -25.00 -20.10 3.62
CA PHE A 48 -23.68 -20.73 3.54
C PHE A 48 -23.70 -21.87 2.51
N LYS A 49 -22.74 -21.87 1.61
CA LYS A 49 -22.63 -22.89 0.57
C LYS A 49 -21.21 -23.47 0.58
N PRO A 50 -21.01 -24.65 1.17
CA PRO A 50 -19.72 -25.34 1.14
C PRO A 50 -19.41 -25.86 -0.26
N THR A 51 -18.13 -25.89 -0.65
CA THR A 51 -17.66 -26.46 -1.92
C THR A 51 -17.69 -27.99 -1.93
N THR A 52 -17.52 -28.60 -0.73
CA THR A 52 -17.72 -30.03 -0.51
C THR A 52 -19.02 -30.21 0.28
N PRO A 53 -19.89 -31.18 -0.08
CA PRO A 53 -21.12 -31.42 0.68
C PRO A 53 -20.84 -31.55 2.18
N SER A 54 -21.55 -30.80 3.01
CA SER A 54 -21.47 -30.82 4.45
C SER A 54 -22.63 -31.56 5.05
N ALA A 55 -22.42 -32.41 6.03
CA ALA A 55 -23.47 -33.12 6.74
C ALA A 55 -24.21 -32.19 7.74
N LEU A 56 -23.57 -31.08 8.13
CA LEU A 56 -24.16 -30.09 9.02
C LEU A 56 -23.48 -28.72 8.83
N VAL A 57 -24.27 -27.69 9.00
CA VAL A 57 -23.78 -26.30 9.14
C VAL A 57 -24.53 -25.65 10.29
N ASP A 58 -23.81 -25.15 11.27
CA ASP A 58 -24.35 -24.30 12.34
C ASP A 58 -23.94 -22.85 12.07
N VAL A 59 -24.85 -21.91 12.21
CA VAL A 59 -24.55 -20.49 12.23
C VAL A 59 -24.60 -19.99 13.67
N HIS A 60 -23.62 -19.21 14.02
CA HIS A 60 -23.50 -18.46 15.25
C HIS A 60 -23.67 -16.98 14.91
N TYR A 61 -24.42 -16.23 15.71
CA TYR A 61 -24.50 -14.78 15.47
C TYR A 61 -24.80 -13.97 16.74
N LEU A 62 -24.35 -12.72 16.72
CA LEU A 62 -24.48 -11.72 17.78
C LEU A 62 -25.28 -10.53 17.22
N PRO A 63 -26.58 -10.40 17.51
CA PRO A 63 -27.35 -9.24 17.06
C PRO A 63 -27.00 -8.01 17.92
N ASN A 64 -26.57 -6.92 17.26
CA ASN A 64 -26.19 -5.64 17.90
C ASN A 64 -25.15 -5.79 19.04
N GLY A 65 -24.21 -6.74 18.93
CA GLY A 65 -23.28 -7.06 20.00
C GLY A 65 -23.89 -7.68 21.26
N GLY A 66 -25.10 -8.22 21.14
CA GLY A 66 -25.83 -8.91 22.22
C GLY A 66 -25.31 -10.31 22.48
N GLY A 67 -26.12 -11.14 23.15
CA GLY A 67 -25.77 -12.54 23.41
C GLY A 67 -25.69 -13.39 22.15
N GLU A 68 -24.75 -14.34 22.14
CA GLU A 68 -24.56 -15.31 21.06
C GLU A 68 -25.81 -16.19 20.91
N GLN A 69 -26.19 -16.43 19.65
CA GLN A 69 -27.27 -17.31 19.27
C GLN A 69 -26.75 -18.33 18.26
N ASP A 70 -27.08 -19.61 18.48
CA ASP A 70 -26.59 -20.75 17.72
C ASP A 70 -27.76 -21.50 17.09
N PHE A 71 -27.68 -21.71 15.78
CA PHE A 71 -28.73 -22.42 15.06
C PHE A 71 -28.15 -23.40 14.04
N ARG A 72 -28.71 -24.63 14.02
CA ARG A 72 -28.53 -25.55 12.90
C ARG A 72 -29.24 -24.97 11.69
N MET A 73 -28.50 -24.69 10.62
CA MET A 73 -29.06 -24.19 9.36
C MET A 73 -29.86 -25.26 8.63
N THR A 74 -30.76 -24.84 7.78
CA THR A 74 -31.54 -25.72 6.89
C THR A 74 -30.87 -25.83 5.55
N ASP A 75 -30.57 -27.05 5.12
CA ASP A 75 -30.05 -27.31 3.77
C ASP A 75 -31.14 -27.14 2.72
N ASN A 76 -30.87 -26.31 1.74
CA ASN A 76 -31.74 -26.08 0.59
C ASN A 76 -30.94 -26.32 -0.71
N GLY A 77 -30.75 -27.59 -1.03
CA GLY A 77 -30.06 -28.04 -2.25
C GLY A 77 -28.53 -27.68 -2.24
N GLY A 78 -27.86 -27.87 -1.12
CA GLY A 78 -26.44 -27.59 -0.93
C GLY A 78 -26.13 -26.15 -0.52
N THR A 79 -27.17 -25.31 -0.38
CA THR A 79 -27.04 -23.98 0.24
C THR A 79 -27.78 -24.00 1.57
N TRP A 80 -27.05 -23.86 2.65
CA TRP A 80 -27.56 -23.82 4.02
C TRP A 80 -28.07 -22.43 4.36
N GLN A 81 -29.22 -22.33 5.03
CA GLN A 81 -29.93 -21.07 5.25
C GLN A 81 -30.49 -20.97 6.68
N GLN A 82 -30.42 -19.76 7.23
CA GLN A 82 -31.05 -19.39 8.51
C GLN A 82 -31.63 -17.98 8.43
N THR A 83 -32.89 -17.82 8.79
CA THR A 83 -33.54 -16.51 8.85
C THR A 83 -33.35 -15.89 10.23
N VAL A 84 -32.90 -14.64 10.27
CA VAL A 84 -32.81 -13.81 11.48
C VAL A 84 -33.89 -12.75 11.38
N SER A 85 -34.71 -12.63 12.43
CA SER A 85 -35.82 -11.66 12.52
C SER A 85 -35.55 -10.63 13.63
N GLY A 86 -36.33 -9.54 13.64
CA GLY A 86 -36.22 -8.49 14.67
C GLY A 86 -35.09 -7.49 14.39
N LEU A 87 -34.61 -7.40 13.16
CA LEU A 87 -33.57 -6.47 12.74
C LEU A 87 -34.22 -5.12 12.37
N SER A 88 -33.87 -4.07 13.10
CA SER A 88 -34.21 -2.69 12.73
C SER A 88 -33.19 -2.14 11.72
N SER A 89 -33.54 -1.11 10.97
CA SER A 89 -32.54 -0.42 10.12
C SER A 89 -31.37 0.06 10.98
N GLY A 90 -30.14 -0.27 10.57
CA GLY A 90 -28.91 0.00 11.32
C GLY A 90 -28.51 -1.09 12.33
N SER A 91 -29.33 -2.12 12.55
CA SER A 91 -28.93 -3.27 13.37
C SER A 91 -27.73 -3.97 12.77
N THR A 92 -26.73 -4.28 13.59
CA THR A 92 -25.55 -5.06 13.18
C THR A 92 -25.72 -6.52 13.57
N LEU A 93 -25.22 -7.40 12.72
CA LEU A 93 -25.20 -8.83 12.94
C LEU A 93 -23.78 -9.32 12.68
N GLU A 94 -23.06 -9.67 13.75
CA GLU A 94 -21.81 -10.41 13.62
C GLU A 94 -22.14 -11.90 13.56
N TYR A 95 -21.57 -12.66 12.61
CA TYR A 95 -21.92 -14.06 12.42
C TYR A 95 -20.72 -14.88 11.88
N TRP A 96 -20.72 -16.20 12.18
CA TRP A 96 -19.75 -17.17 11.69
C TRP A 96 -20.41 -18.55 11.62
N PHE A 97 -19.68 -19.52 11.07
CA PHE A 97 -20.22 -20.84 10.84
C PHE A 97 -19.32 -21.93 11.42
N THR A 98 -19.95 -23.01 11.90
CA THR A 98 -19.30 -24.30 12.14
C THR A 98 -19.86 -25.33 11.15
N TYR A 99 -19.01 -26.04 10.42
CA TYR A 99 -19.45 -26.97 9.38
C TYR A 99 -18.52 -28.18 9.28
N ASP A 100 -19.03 -29.28 8.68
CA ASP A 100 -18.34 -30.55 8.46
C ASP A 100 -17.80 -30.64 7.03
N LYS A 101 -16.57 -31.13 6.86
CA LYS A 101 -15.94 -31.44 5.57
C LYS A 101 -15.61 -32.93 5.43
N GLY A 102 -16.22 -33.81 6.23
CA GLY A 102 -15.88 -35.24 6.28
C GLY A 102 -14.73 -35.55 7.24
N GLY A 103 -14.57 -34.73 8.31
CA GLY A 103 -13.56 -34.85 9.35
C GLY A 103 -13.89 -34.02 10.60
N PRO A 104 -12.92 -33.43 11.28
CA PRO A 104 -13.17 -32.50 12.39
C PRO A 104 -14.02 -31.31 11.90
N LEU A 105 -14.85 -30.78 12.77
CA LEU A 105 -15.63 -29.58 12.49
C LEU A 105 -14.71 -28.37 12.28
N HIS A 106 -15.05 -27.56 11.29
CA HIS A 106 -14.34 -26.35 10.93
C HIS A 106 -15.15 -25.12 11.33
N VAL A 107 -14.46 -24.11 11.87
CA VAL A 107 -15.05 -22.83 12.23
C VAL A 107 -14.54 -21.76 11.26
N THR A 108 -15.43 -20.96 10.69
CA THR A 108 -15.04 -19.85 9.81
C THR A 108 -14.57 -18.64 10.60
N PRO A 109 -13.90 -17.66 9.95
CA PRO A 109 -13.80 -16.31 10.49
C PRO A 109 -15.19 -15.70 10.75
N HIS A 110 -15.22 -14.64 11.57
CA HIS A 110 -16.43 -13.87 11.81
C HIS A 110 -16.71 -12.88 10.67
N PHE A 111 -17.97 -12.68 10.37
CA PHE A 111 -18.50 -11.77 9.35
C PHE A 111 -19.45 -10.77 9.97
N THR A 112 -19.69 -9.62 9.31
CA THR A 112 -20.62 -8.61 9.80
C THR A 112 -21.61 -8.23 8.72
N TYR A 113 -22.89 -8.09 9.09
CA TYR A 113 -23.96 -7.56 8.26
C TYR A 113 -24.67 -6.41 9.00
N THR A 114 -25.13 -5.38 8.27
CA THR A 114 -25.92 -4.28 8.83
C THR A 114 -27.29 -4.24 8.12
N ALA A 115 -28.33 -4.39 8.88
CA ALA A 115 -29.72 -4.40 8.39
C ALA A 115 -30.15 -3.01 7.89
N GLY A 116 -30.88 -2.97 6.78
CA GLY A 116 -31.36 -1.71 6.21
C GLY A 116 -30.36 -1.03 5.27
N SER A 117 -29.12 -1.51 5.15
CA SER A 117 -28.30 -1.27 4.00
C SER A 117 -28.83 -2.17 2.86
N GLY A 118 -29.58 -1.61 1.93
CA GLY A 118 -30.26 -2.32 0.85
C GLY A 118 -29.38 -3.32 0.12
N GLU A 119 -30.00 -4.38 -0.41
CA GLU A 119 -29.43 -5.52 -1.08
C GLU A 119 -28.21 -5.22 -1.92
N GLY A 120 -27.09 -5.93 -1.65
CA GLY A 120 -25.99 -6.07 -2.57
C GLY A 120 -26.33 -6.96 -3.76
N SER A 121 -27.17 -6.46 -4.67
CA SER A 121 -27.28 -6.97 -6.04
C SER A 121 -26.99 -5.81 -6.99
N GLY A 122 -26.00 -6.01 -7.85
CA GLY A 122 -25.41 -5.08 -8.79
C GLY A 122 -26.24 -3.91 -9.27
N GLY A 123 -25.66 -2.72 -9.15
CA GLY A 123 -26.05 -1.56 -9.94
C GLY A 123 -26.41 -0.32 -9.13
N GLY A 124 -25.58 0.70 -9.22
CA GLY A 124 -25.91 2.07 -8.89
C GLY A 124 -25.26 2.62 -7.61
N GLY A 125 -24.21 3.42 -7.80
CA GLY A 125 -23.40 4.02 -6.75
C GLY A 125 -24.16 4.93 -5.81
N GLY A 126 -24.48 4.39 -4.64
CA GLY A 126 -24.75 5.16 -3.43
C GLY A 126 -23.64 4.85 -2.43
N ALA A 127 -22.92 5.86 -1.94
CA ALA A 127 -21.87 5.70 -0.94
C ALA A 127 -22.44 5.03 0.30
N GLY A 128 -22.12 3.76 0.55
CA GLY A 128 -22.44 3.05 1.77
C GLY A 128 -21.77 3.72 2.98
N ALA A 129 -22.29 3.46 4.19
CA ALA A 129 -21.66 3.96 5.42
C ALA A 129 -20.17 3.56 5.42
N GLY A 130 -19.27 4.53 5.54
CA GLY A 130 -17.81 4.28 5.48
C GLY A 130 -17.15 4.55 4.12
N SER A 131 -17.91 4.76 3.06
CA SER A 131 -17.41 5.25 1.78
C SER A 131 -17.22 6.77 1.80
N PHE A 132 -16.32 7.28 0.98
CA PHE A 132 -16.05 8.70 0.81
C PHE A 132 -15.67 8.98 -0.66
N PRO A 133 -15.88 10.22 -1.15
CA PRO A 133 -15.52 10.56 -2.52
C PRO A 133 -13.99 10.61 -2.69
N ILE A 134 -13.50 10.01 -3.77
CA ILE A 134 -12.17 10.21 -4.32
C ILE A 134 -12.34 11.05 -5.58
N ALA A 135 -11.95 12.34 -5.51
CA ALA A 135 -12.06 13.28 -6.61
C ALA A 135 -10.72 13.45 -7.33
N PHE A 136 -10.76 13.60 -8.64
CA PHE A 136 -9.60 13.83 -9.49
C PHE A 136 -9.67 15.23 -10.09
N GLN A 137 -8.61 16.02 -9.90
CA GLN A 137 -8.48 17.35 -10.47
C GLN A 137 -7.43 17.35 -11.57
N ASN A 138 -7.87 17.60 -12.79
CA ASN A 138 -6.97 17.73 -13.92
C ASN A 138 -6.33 19.13 -13.93
N ASN A 139 -5.14 19.22 -13.33
CA ASN A 139 -4.32 20.44 -13.30
C ASN A 139 -3.20 20.37 -14.35
N THR A 140 -3.40 19.65 -15.48
CA THR A 140 -2.41 19.57 -16.55
C THR A 140 -2.37 20.84 -17.43
N HIS A 141 -3.17 21.85 -17.09
CA HIS A 141 -3.24 23.14 -17.78
C HIS A 141 -3.50 23.02 -19.29
N GLY A 142 -4.29 22.01 -19.69
CA GLY A 142 -4.64 21.75 -21.09
C GLY A 142 -3.65 20.89 -21.86
N ALA A 143 -2.56 20.44 -21.24
CA ALA A 143 -1.64 19.49 -21.87
C ALA A 143 -2.30 18.13 -22.16
N TYR A 144 -3.22 17.69 -21.29
CA TYR A 144 -4.06 16.51 -21.48
C TYR A 144 -5.51 16.85 -21.12
N GLY A 145 -6.44 16.58 -22.02
CA GLY A 145 -7.88 16.66 -21.74
C GLY A 145 -8.33 15.49 -20.86
N ASP A 146 -9.50 15.61 -20.23
CA ASP A 146 -10.03 14.58 -19.31
C ASP A 146 -10.20 13.20 -19.96
N SER A 147 -10.39 13.12 -21.28
CA SER A 147 -10.41 11.87 -22.03
C SER A 147 -9.01 11.24 -22.25
N GLN A 148 -7.95 11.96 -21.90
CA GLN A 148 -6.55 11.53 -22.03
C GLN A 148 -5.89 11.31 -20.65
N VAL A 149 -6.61 11.50 -19.57
CA VAL A 149 -6.19 11.17 -18.20
C VAL A 149 -6.90 9.88 -17.79
N TYR A 150 -6.13 8.83 -17.64
CA TYR A 150 -6.61 7.49 -17.32
C TYR A 150 -6.37 7.19 -15.85
N VAL A 151 -7.32 6.54 -15.21
CA VAL A 151 -7.25 6.11 -13.82
C VAL A 151 -7.44 4.60 -13.76
N THR A 152 -6.54 3.91 -13.07
CA THR A 152 -6.64 2.48 -12.77
C THR A 152 -6.51 2.29 -11.26
N VAL A 153 -7.58 1.91 -10.60
CA VAL A 153 -7.57 1.63 -9.15
C VAL A 153 -7.52 0.13 -8.94
N LEU A 154 -6.49 -0.34 -8.26
CA LEU A 154 -6.30 -1.75 -7.89
C LEU A 154 -6.20 -1.87 -6.37
N GLY A 155 -6.75 -2.93 -5.80
CA GLY A 155 -6.65 -3.21 -4.37
C GLY A 155 -7.46 -4.43 -3.95
N GLN A 156 -7.27 -4.86 -2.72
CA GLN A 156 -8.01 -5.99 -2.14
C GLN A 156 -9.15 -5.44 -1.28
N VAL A 157 -10.37 -5.51 -1.81
CA VAL A 157 -11.61 -5.23 -1.05
C VAL A 157 -12.10 -6.48 -0.31
N THR A 158 -11.66 -7.65 -0.73
CA THR A 158 -11.74 -8.92 -0.02
C THR A 158 -10.29 -9.39 0.19
N PRO A 159 -9.90 -9.79 1.42
CA PRO A 159 -8.54 -10.28 1.66
C PRO A 159 -8.15 -11.40 0.70
N GLY A 160 -6.94 -11.30 0.12
CA GLY A 160 -6.44 -12.27 -0.85
C GLY A 160 -7.00 -12.13 -2.27
N GLN A 161 -8.01 -11.28 -2.53
CA GLN A 161 -8.60 -11.10 -3.85
C GLN A 161 -8.33 -9.71 -4.42
N TRP A 162 -7.56 -9.64 -5.47
CA TRP A 162 -7.32 -8.40 -6.18
C TRP A 162 -8.52 -7.99 -7.02
N SER A 163 -8.84 -6.71 -6.96
CA SER A 163 -9.97 -6.11 -7.68
C SER A 163 -9.54 -4.79 -8.30
N TYR A 164 -10.25 -4.39 -9.36
CA TYR A 164 -10.11 -3.07 -9.97
C TYR A 164 -11.44 -2.29 -9.91
N MET A 165 -11.35 -0.97 -9.94
CA MET A 165 -12.51 -0.09 -9.87
C MET A 165 -13.02 0.27 -11.27
N LYS A 166 -14.35 0.21 -11.44
CA LYS A 166 -15.06 0.72 -12.61
C LYS A 166 -15.37 2.20 -12.46
N PRO A 167 -15.76 2.91 -13.55
CA PRO A 167 -16.07 4.35 -13.48
C PRO A 167 -17.25 4.70 -12.57
N ASP A 168 -18.12 3.75 -12.26
CA ASP A 168 -19.22 3.92 -11.29
C ASP A 168 -18.79 3.72 -9.82
N GLY A 169 -17.49 3.44 -9.58
CA GLY A 169 -16.91 3.17 -8.27
C GLY A 169 -17.08 1.73 -7.78
N THR A 170 -17.76 0.87 -8.53
CA THR A 170 -17.87 -0.55 -8.17
C THR A 170 -16.55 -1.27 -8.38
N MET A 171 -16.24 -2.22 -7.47
CA MET A 171 -15.04 -3.05 -7.59
C MET A 171 -15.37 -4.37 -8.29
N ALA A 172 -14.57 -4.74 -9.27
CA ALA A 172 -14.65 -6.02 -9.96
C ALA A 172 -13.36 -6.83 -9.74
N HIS A 173 -13.48 -8.14 -9.57
CA HIS A 173 -12.33 -9.03 -9.52
C HIS A 173 -11.49 -8.91 -10.80
N ILE A 174 -10.16 -8.89 -10.67
CA ILE A 174 -9.27 -8.93 -11.84
C ILE A 174 -9.41 -10.27 -12.56
N SER A 175 -9.27 -10.28 -13.89
CA SER A 175 -9.26 -11.53 -14.65
C SER A 175 -8.35 -11.44 -15.87
N HIS A 176 -7.50 -12.46 -16.06
CA HIS A 176 -6.67 -12.59 -17.25
C HIS A 176 -7.52 -12.73 -18.54
N LEU A 177 -8.76 -13.23 -18.44
CA LEU A 177 -9.69 -13.29 -19.56
C LEU A 177 -10.07 -11.91 -20.09
N GLY A 178 -9.92 -10.86 -19.29
CA GLY A 178 -10.06 -9.47 -19.75
C GLY A 178 -9.14 -9.11 -20.92
N ALA A 179 -8.01 -9.80 -21.09
CA ALA A 179 -7.10 -9.63 -22.22
C ALA A 179 -7.65 -10.14 -23.56
N THR A 180 -8.71 -10.95 -23.53
CA THR A 180 -9.41 -11.45 -24.73
C THR A 180 -10.82 -10.88 -24.86
N ALA A 181 -11.28 -10.11 -23.88
CA ALA A 181 -12.59 -9.49 -23.89
C ALA A 181 -12.66 -8.32 -24.90
N PRO A 182 -13.86 -7.98 -25.42
CA PRO A 182 -14.03 -6.77 -26.23
C PRO A 182 -13.56 -5.51 -25.44
N GLY A 183 -12.77 -4.67 -26.10
CA GLY A 183 -12.22 -3.44 -25.48
C GLY A 183 -10.93 -3.67 -24.69
N HIS A 184 -10.31 -4.84 -24.77
CA HIS A 184 -8.95 -5.06 -24.22
C HIS A 184 -7.94 -4.08 -24.81
N LEU A 185 -6.86 -3.86 -24.09
CA LEU A 185 -5.74 -3.02 -24.55
C LEU A 185 -4.71 -3.88 -25.28
N THR A 186 -4.07 -3.31 -26.30
CA THR A 186 -2.97 -3.99 -27.00
C THR A 186 -1.73 -3.10 -27.04
N LYS A 187 -0.59 -3.65 -26.68
CA LYS A 187 0.72 -2.99 -26.76
C LYS A 187 1.77 -3.99 -27.24
N ASN A 188 2.53 -3.64 -28.26
CA ASN A 188 3.60 -4.47 -28.81
C ASN A 188 3.15 -5.91 -29.18
N GLY A 189 1.90 -6.06 -29.65
CA GLY A 189 1.32 -7.36 -30.03
C GLY A 189 0.84 -8.23 -28.85
N VAL A 190 0.89 -7.71 -27.62
CA VAL A 190 0.38 -8.35 -26.41
C VAL A 190 -0.91 -7.68 -25.96
N ASN A 191 -1.89 -8.48 -25.55
CA ASN A 191 -3.18 -8.00 -25.06
C ASN A 191 -3.19 -7.94 -23.53
N TYR A 192 -3.88 -6.92 -22.99
CA TYR A 192 -4.02 -6.65 -21.55
C TYR A 192 -5.49 -6.40 -21.21
N PRO A 193 -5.97 -6.78 -20.02
CA PRO A 193 -7.26 -6.36 -19.52
C PRO A 193 -7.35 -4.82 -19.50
N ASN A 194 -8.48 -4.27 -19.95
CA ASN A 194 -8.75 -2.86 -19.76
C ASN A 194 -9.43 -2.64 -18.39
N MET A 195 -8.63 -2.21 -17.41
CA MET A 195 -9.07 -1.94 -16.04
C MET A 195 -9.09 -0.44 -15.72
N SER A 196 -8.98 0.41 -16.75
CA SER A 196 -8.92 1.87 -16.58
C SER A 196 -10.24 2.54 -16.97
N PHE A 197 -10.45 3.73 -16.43
CA PHE A 197 -11.42 4.70 -16.91
C PHE A 197 -10.74 6.07 -17.09
N THR A 198 -11.39 6.96 -17.84
CA THR A 198 -10.88 8.33 -18.03
C THR A 198 -11.60 9.31 -17.12
N LEU A 199 -11.02 10.48 -16.86
CA LEU A 199 -11.70 11.54 -16.10
C LEU A 199 -12.98 12.03 -16.76
N SER A 200 -13.08 11.96 -18.11
CA SER A 200 -14.33 12.26 -18.82
C SER A 200 -15.45 11.24 -18.54
N GLN A 201 -15.11 10.01 -18.10
CA GLN A 201 -16.07 9.00 -17.67
C GLN A 201 -16.44 9.16 -16.20
N ALA A 202 -15.46 9.51 -15.35
CA ALA A 202 -15.69 9.74 -13.92
C ALA A 202 -14.61 10.68 -13.34
N GLY A 203 -14.96 11.92 -13.06
CA GLY A 203 -14.11 12.89 -12.35
C GLY A 203 -14.06 12.68 -10.84
N SER A 204 -14.95 11.84 -10.30
CA SER A 204 -14.97 11.41 -8.91
C SER A 204 -15.61 10.03 -8.81
N VAL A 205 -15.12 9.21 -7.90
CA VAL A 205 -15.66 7.87 -7.61
C VAL A 205 -15.83 7.68 -6.09
N PRO A 206 -16.80 6.88 -5.63
CA PRO A 206 -16.87 6.50 -4.23
C PRO A 206 -15.73 5.52 -3.91
N SER A 207 -15.06 5.74 -2.79
CA SER A 207 -14.09 4.77 -2.25
C SER A 207 -14.83 3.50 -1.80
N PRO A 208 -14.25 2.31 -1.92
CA PRO A 208 -14.76 1.15 -1.21
C PRO A 208 -14.65 1.38 0.31
N THR A 209 -15.55 0.74 1.09
CA THR A 209 -15.55 0.84 2.55
C THR A 209 -14.35 0.13 3.18
N GLN A 210 -13.70 -0.75 2.42
CA GLN A 210 -12.44 -1.38 2.77
C GLN A 210 -11.60 -1.60 1.52
N ILE A 211 -10.31 -1.32 1.64
CA ILE A 211 -9.30 -1.62 0.63
C ILE A 211 -7.93 -1.79 1.29
N ARG A 212 -7.24 -2.86 0.98
CA ARG A 212 -5.87 -3.14 1.40
C ARG A 212 -4.95 -3.04 0.19
N GLY A 213 -3.78 -2.43 0.38
CA GLY A 213 -2.80 -2.28 -0.68
C GLY A 213 -3.35 -1.57 -1.92
N GLY A 214 -4.25 -0.60 -1.70
CA GLY A 214 -4.87 0.17 -2.78
C GLY A 214 -3.83 0.99 -3.54
N ARG A 215 -3.86 0.92 -4.87
CA ARG A 215 -3.07 1.77 -5.77
C ARG A 215 -4.00 2.45 -6.76
N ILE A 216 -3.91 3.75 -6.83
CA ILE A 216 -4.57 4.58 -7.83
C ILE A 216 -3.51 5.01 -8.83
N TYR A 217 -3.32 4.23 -9.88
CA TYR A 217 -2.48 4.65 -11.01
C TYR A 217 -3.19 5.71 -11.81
N ILE A 218 -2.45 6.75 -12.16
CA ILE A 218 -2.87 7.78 -13.10
C ILE A 218 -1.88 7.77 -14.24
N SER A 219 -2.39 7.77 -15.48
CA SER A 219 -1.55 7.85 -16.66
C SER A 219 -2.09 8.87 -17.67
N LEU A 220 -1.16 9.47 -18.43
CA LEU A 220 -1.43 10.60 -19.32
C LEU A 220 -1.17 10.21 -20.77
N GLY A 221 -2.15 10.46 -21.64
CA GLY A 221 -2.08 10.19 -23.07
C GLY A 221 -2.30 8.72 -23.48
N SER A 222 -2.12 7.77 -22.55
CA SER A 222 -2.28 6.34 -22.78
C SER A 222 -2.70 5.64 -21.48
N PRO A 223 -3.53 4.60 -21.53
CA PRO A 223 -3.81 3.77 -20.36
C PRO A 223 -2.56 2.98 -19.91
N MET A 224 -2.60 2.43 -18.70
CA MET A 224 -1.61 1.48 -18.21
C MET A 224 -1.87 0.08 -18.77
N TYR A 225 -0.78 -0.60 -19.14
CA TYR A 225 -0.81 -1.99 -19.65
C TYR A 225 -0.42 -2.92 -18.49
N ILE A 226 -1.39 -3.45 -17.77
CA ILE A 226 -1.21 -4.23 -16.54
C ILE A 226 -1.65 -5.68 -16.80
N PRO A 227 -0.71 -6.65 -16.86
CA PRO A 227 -1.06 -8.05 -17.01
C PRO A 227 -1.67 -8.60 -15.71
N VAL A 228 -2.60 -9.53 -15.86
CA VAL A 228 -3.18 -10.33 -14.77
C VAL A 228 -2.65 -11.74 -14.89
N SER A 229 -2.32 -12.36 -13.75
CA SER A 229 -1.82 -13.74 -13.71
C SER A 229 -2.90 -14.73 -14.20
N PRO A 230 -2.50 -15.87 -14.82
CA PRO A 230 -3.46 -16.83 -15.37
C PRO A 230 -4.45 -17.43 -14.37
N ASP A 231 -4.14 -17.39 -13.09
CA ASP A 231 -4.97 -17.85 -11.98
C ASP A 231 -5.84 -16.73 -11.36
N ASP A 232 -5.78 -15.51 -11.89
CA ASP A 232 -6.48 -14.31 -11.41
C ASP A 232 -6.10 -13.90 -9.97
N GLN A 233 -5.00 -14.45 -9.40
CA GLN A 233 -4.59 -14.17 -8.02
C GLN A 233 -3.67 -12.95 -7.91
N GLY A 234 -3.12 -12.46 -9.02
CA GLY A 234 -2.17 -11.36 -9.03
C GLY A 234 -2.16 -10.56 -10.33
N TRP A 235 -1.44 -9.46 -10.27
CA TRP A 235 -1.20 -8.60 -11.43
C TRP A 235 0.26 -8.12 -11.45
N GLY A 236 0.79 -7.84 -12.63
CA GLY A 236 2.15 -7.34 -12.81
C GLY A 236 2.17 -5.82 -12.86
N GLY A 237 2.82 -5.17 -11.89
CA GLY A 237 3.15 -3.75 -11.98
C GLY A 237 4.25 -3.47 -13.00
N PRO A 238 4.45 -2.20 -13.40
CA PRO A 238 5.52 -1.80 -14.30
C PRO A 238 6.91 -2.17 -13.74
N ASP A 239 7.76 -2.79 -14.55
CA ASP A 239 9.16 -3.03 -14.20
C ASP A 239 10.04 -1.91 -14.74
N LEU A 240 10.42 -0.97 -13.88
CA LEU A 240 11.24 0.20 -14.20
C LEU A 240 12.67 -0.16 -14.64
N ARG A 241 13.11 -1.40 -14.41
CA ARG A 241 14.44 -1.91 -14.81
C ARG A 241 14.43 -2.57 -16.18
N ASN A 242 13.24 -2.84 -16.72
CA ASN A 242 13.04 -3.47 -18.02
C ASN A 242 12.64 -2.43 -19.07
N SER A 243 13.54 -2.10 -19.99
CA SER A 243 13.24 -1.15 -21.08
C SER A 243 12.20 -1.66 -22.07
N ALA A 244 11.88 -2.97 -22.06
CA ALA A 244 10.83 -3.58 -22.86
C ALA A 244 9.48 -3.65 -22.15
N ASP A 245 9.38 -3.15 -20.90
CA ASP A 245 8.11 -3.05 -20.20
C ASP A 245 7.10 -2.23 -21.02
N PRO A 246 5.84 -2.68 -21.18
CA PRO A 246 4.85 -1.99 -22.00
C PRO A 246 4.52 -0.57 -21.51
N ASN A 247 4.84 -0.24 -20.25
CA ASN A 247 4.66 1.08 -19.67
C ASN A 247 5.94 1.94 -19.66
N SER A 248 7.04 1.47 -20.28
CA SER A 248 8.31 2.21 -20.32
C SER A 248 8.18 3.59 -20.98
N ASP A 249 7.29 3.71 -21.96
CA ASP A 249 6.96 4.92 -22.72
C ASP A 249 5.58 5.53 -22.37
N VAL A 250 5.03 5.22 -21.20
CA VAL A 250 3.81 5.80 -20.67
C VAL A 250 4.15 6.79 -19.54
N TYR A 251 3.57 7.98 -19.55
CA TYR A 251 3.62 8.89 -18.42
C TYR A 251 2.64 8.39 -17.37
N TYR A 252 3.11 7.91 -16.24
CA TYR A 252 2.26 7.46 -15.14
C TYR A 252 2.92 7.75 -13.79
N ASP A 253 2.07 7.87 -12.79
CA ASP A 253 2.41 7.90 -11.38
C ASP A 253 1.26 7.30 -10.58
N TRP A 254 1.38 7.16 -9.25
CA TRP A 254 0.31 6.58 -8.45
C TRP A 254 0.24 7.13 -7.04
N TYR A 255 -0.95 6.99 -6.47
CA TYR A 255 -1.24 7.19 -5.07
C TYR A 255 -1.49 5.83 -4.41
N GLU A 256 -0.92 5.61 -3.23
CA GLU A 256 -1.12 4.37 -2.45
C GLU A 256 -1.98 4.66 -1.23
N TYR A 257 -2.88 3.74 -0.87
CA TYR A 257 -3.64 3.86 0.36
C TYR A 257 -4.15 2.53 0.88
N THR A 258 -4.41 2.49 2.19
CA THR A 258 -5.14 1.41 2.88
C THR A 258 -6.17 2.06 3.80
N TYR A 259 -7.36 1.48 3.79
CA TYR A 259 -8.47 1.91 4.64
C TYR A 259 -9.42 0.75 4.89
N ILE A 260 -9.87 0.55 6.13
CA ILE A 260 -10.94 -0.37 6.49
C ILE A 260 -11.82 0.33 7.51
N HIS A 261 -13.05 0.65 7.11
CA HIS A 261 -14.01 1.34 7.96
C HIS A 261 -14.15 0.66 9.33
N GLY A 262 -14.01 1.44 10.40
CA GLY A 262 -14.11 0.97 11.78
C GLY A 262 -12.95 0.11 12.31
N GLN A 263 -11.97 -0.27 11.46
CA GLN A 263 -10.87 -1.16 11.84
C GLN A 263 -9.49 -0.56 11.58
N VAL A 264 -9.23 -0.09 10.36
CA VAL A 264 -7.94 0.48 9.97
C VAL A 264 -8.15 1.92 9.53
N ALA A 265 -7.50 2.84 10.22
CA ALA A 265 -7.49 4.24 9.86
C ALA A 265 -6.97 4.43 8.42
N PHE A 266 -7.52 5.43 7.72
CA PHE A 266 -6.99 5.78 6.41
C PHE A 266 -5.51 6.16 6.52
N GLY A 267 -4.69 5.51 5.70
CA GLY A 267 -3.30 5.89 5.45
C GLY A 267 -3.03 5.88 3.97
N GLY A 268 -2.51 6.98 3.42
CA GLY A 268 -2.19 7.06 2.00
C GLY A 268 -1.12 8.09 1.69
N ASN A 269 -0.50 8.00 0.51
CA ASN A 269 0.60 8.87 0.11
C ASN A 269 0.71 9.02 -1.41
N THR A 270 1.23 10.18 -1.83
CA THR A 270 1.92 10.32 -3.11
C THR A 270 3.33 9.77 -2.92
N THR A 271 3.75 8.79 -3.72
CA THR A 271 5.02 8.08 -3.51
C THR A 271 6.05 8.45 -4.57
N GLN A 272 7.29 8.62 -4.16
CA GLN A 272 8.46 8.69 -5.03
C GLN A 272 9.44 7.53 -4.75
N VAL A 273 8.98 6.51 -3.99
CA VAL A 273 9.82 5.35 -3.58
C VAL A 273 10.38 4.62 -4.79
N ASP A 274 9.61 4.50 -5.87
CA ASP A 274 10.03 3.81 -7.08
C ASP A 274 10.35 4.76 -8.24
N GLN A 275 9.62 5.86 -8.37
CA GLN A 275 9.82 6.85 -9.43
C GLN A 275 9.09 8.17 -9.14
N PHE A 276 9.33 9.16 -10.00
CA PHE A 276 8.52 10.35 -10.21
C PHE A 276 8.16 10.42 -11.70
N GLY A 277 6.89 10.33 -12.05
CA GLY A 277 6.39 10.48 -13.42
C GLY A 277 5.96 11.91 -13.74
N PHE A 278 5.11 12.47 -12.90
CA PHE A 278 4.63 13.85 -12.96
C PHE A 278 4.15 14.32 -11.57
N PRO A 279 4.00 15.66 -11.37
CA PRO A 279 3.57 16.18 -10.08
C PRO A 279 2.16 15.72 -9.73
N MET A 280 2.00 15.25 -8.50
CA MET A 280 0.71 14.95 -7.91
C MET A 280 0.58 15.62 -6.56
N THR A 281 -0.64 16.01 -6.22
CA THR A 281 -1.02 16.42 -4.87
C THR A 281 -2.15 15.54 -4.36
N SER A 282 -2.20 15.33 -3.06
CA SER A 282 -3.32 14.70 -2.38
C SER A 282 -3.82 15.60 -1.26
N ARG A 283 -5.12 15.90 -1.23
CA ARG A 283 -5.77 16.53 -0.09
C ARG A 283 -6.69 15.55 0.58
N LEU A 284 -6.39 15.21 1.83
CA LEU A 284 -7.19 14.33 2.65
C LEU A 284 -7.92 15.14 3.71
N GLN A 285 -9.25 14.96 3.81
CA GLN A 285 -10.10 15.66 4.73
C GLN A 285 -10.94 14.70 5.59
N GLN A 286 -11.06 15.01 6.88
CA GLN A 286 -12.00 14.35 7.79
C GLN A 286 -12.61 15.40 8.71
N THR A 287 -13.84 15.84 8.37
CA THR A 287 -14.54 16.91 9.10
C THR A 287 -14.77 16.55 10.58
N SER A 288 -15.06 15.28 10.88
CA SER A 288 -15.34 14.81 12.24
C SER A 288 -14.15 14.97 13.21
N SER A 289 -12.92 14.96 12.71
CA SER A 289 -11.70 15.18 13.51
C SER A 289 -11.06 16.56 13.28
N GLY A 290 -11.57 17.34 12.33
CA GLY A 290 -10.95 18.59 11.88
C GLY A 290 -9.68 18.38 11.04
N TYR A 291 -9.41 17.15 10.58
CA TYR A 291 -8.23 16.85 9.76
C TYR A 291 -8.41 17.42 8.35
N ASP A 292 -7.46 18.24 7.91
CA ASP A 292 -7.36 18.74 6.54
C ASP A 292 -5.86 18.90 6.22
N SER A 293 -5.34 18.07 5.36
CA SER A 293 -3.92 18.05 5.00
C SER A 293 -3.75 17.89 3.51
N THR A 294 -2.77 18.62 2.97
CA THR A 294 -2.35 18.50 1.57
C THR A 294 -0.89 18.10 1.52
N ALA A 295 -0.58 17.08 0.71
CA ALA A 295 0.78 16.62 0.46
C ALA A 295 1.04 16.51 -1.04
N GLY A 296 2.32 16.35 -1.43
CA GLY A 296 2.73 16.15 -2.81
C GLY A 296 3.58 17.28 -3.37
N ILE A 297 3.53 17.50 -4.68
CA ILE A 297 4.39 18.43 -5.42
C ILE A 297 3.53 19.36 -6.27
N THR A 298 3.75 20.66 -6.15
CA THR A 298 3.00 21.72 -6.87
C THR A 298 3.77 22.34 -8.03
N LEU A 299 5.07 22.08 -8.16
CA LEU A 299 5.85 22.52 -9.32
C LEU A 299 5.36 21.86 -10.60
N SER A 300 5.52 22.52 -11.74
CA SER A 300 5.26 21.86 -13.01
C SER A 300 6.28 20.73 -13.27
N ARG A 301 5.90 19.75 -14.07
CA ARG A 301 6.81 18.65 -14.45
C ARG A 301 8.11 19.17 -15.06
N ALA A 302 8.04 20.15 -15.94
CA ALA A 302 9.22 20.77 -16.56
C ALA A 302 10.15 21.39 -15.51
N GLN A 303 9.59 22.08 -14.50
CA GLN A 303 10.38 22.64 -13.40
C GLN A 303 11.05 21.55 -12.56
N VAL A 304 10.31 20.46 -12.20
CA VAL A 304 10.88 19.34 -11.46
C VAL A 304 12.04 18.71 -12.22
N MET A 305 11.84 18.38 -13.50
CA MET A 305 12.87 17.75 -14.34
C MET A 305 14.12 18.64 -14.49
N SER A 306 13.94 19.94 -14.70
CA SER A 306 15.05 20.90 -14.82
C SER A 306 15.80 21.09 -13.52
N GLN A 307 15.08 21.26 -12.38
CA GLN A 307 15.70 21.44 -11.07
C GLN A 307 16.42 20.17 -10.61
N TYR A 308 15.86 18.98 -10.89
CA TYR A 308 16.54 17.71 -10.60
C TYR A 308 17.90 17.63 -11.32
N ALA A 309 17.90 17.82 -12.62
CA ALA A 309 19.12 17.78 -13.43
C ALA A 309 20.19 18.80 -12.96
N ALA A 310 19.75 19.95 -12.42
CA ALA A 310 20.64 21.01 -11.94
C ALA A 310 21.21 20.74 -10.53
N SER A 311 20.44 20.10 -9.65
CA SER A 311 20.74 20.04 -8.21
C SER A 311 21.36 18.73 -7.73
N VAL A 312 21.09 17.59 -8.39
CA VAL A 312 21.61 16.31 -7.93
C VAL A 312 23.04 16.04 -8.41
N GLY A 313 23.78 15.26 -7.63
CA GLY A 313 25.12 14.81 -7.99
C GLY A 313 25.17 13.98 -9.27
N ALA A 314 26.36 13.88 -9.90
CA ALA A 314 26.55 13.20 -11.18
C ALA A 314 26.04 11.74 -11.18
N ALA A 315 26.13 11.04 -10.04
CA ALA A 315 25.66 9.67 -9.89
C ALA A 315 24.14 9.53 -10.10
N PHE A 316 23.34 10.55 -9.77
CA PHE A 316 21.87 10.54 -9.80
C PHE A 316 21.30 11.10 -11.11
N LYS A 317 22.06 11.90 -11.88
CA LYS A 317 21.56 12.49 -13.14
C LYS A 317 21.04 11.46 -14.15
N PRO A 318 21.66 10.27 -14.32
CA PRO A 318 21.19 9.25 -15.25
C PRO A 318 19.87 8.56 -14.85
N LEU A 319 19.34 8.83 -13.64
CA LEU A 319 18.04 8.33 -13.22
C LEU A 319 16.87 9.03 -13.94
N GLN A 320 17.14 10.21 -14.54
CA GLN A 320 16.16 10.97 -15.29
C GLN A 320 16.13 10.54 -16.75
N ASN A 321 14.94 10.27 -17.29
CA ASN A 321 14.69 10.07 -18.71
C ASN A 321 13.47 10.90 -19.16
N THR A 322 13.03 10.75 -20.41
CA THR A 322 11.90 11.49 -20.98
C THR A 322 10.61 11.31 -20.16
N TYR A 323 10.37 10.11 -19.65
CA TYR A 323 9.08 9.75 -19.01
C TYR A 323 9.07 9.94 -17.52
N ARG A 324 10.23 9.84 -16.84
CA ARG A 324 10.29 9.80 -15.37
C ARG A 324 11.67 10.07 -14.81
N ILE A 325 11.72 10.22 -13.48
CA ILE A 325 12.95 10.11 -12.70
C ILE A 325 12.80 8.81 -11.90
N VAL A 326 13.64 7.81 -12.18
CA VAL A 326 13.61 6.50 -11.52
C VAL A 326 14.29 6.62 -10.16
N ALA A 327 13.72 6.04 -9.10
CA ALA A 327 14.38 6.01 -7.80
C ALA A 327 15.61 5.09 -7.80
N PRO A 328 16.62 5.35 -6.96
CA PRO A 328 17.82 4.51 -6.89
C PRO A 328 17.51 3.02 -6.68
N ARG A 329 16.52 2.69 -5.83
CA ARG A 329 16.12 1.31 -5.55
C ARG A 329 15.53 0.57 -6.76
N SER A 330 14.97 1.31 -7.69
CA SER A 330 14.31 0.79 -8.90
C SER A 330 15.20 0.91 -10.15
N SER A 331 16.46 1.30 -9.97
CA SER A 331 17.43 1.49 -11.05
C SER A 331 18.56 0.47 -10.99
N ASN A 332 18.82 -0.19 -12.12
CA ASN A 332 20.00 -1.08 -12.26
C ASN A 332 21.33 -0.36 -11.99
N LEU A 333 21.38 0.96 -12.01
CA LEU A 333 22.61 1.72 -11.73
C LEU A 333 23.08 1.57 -10.28
N PHE A 334 22.16 1.57 -9.31
CA PHE A 334 22.45 1.56 -7.87
C PHE A 334 22.36 0.17 -7.24
N LEU A 335 21.76 -0.80 -7.93
CA LEU A 335 21.66 -2.18 -7.46
C LEU A 335 22.94 -2.96 -7.72
N ALA A 336 23.02 -4.18 -7.20
CA ALA A 336 24.20 -5.04 -7.31
C ALA A 336 24.64 -5.20 -8.79
N GLY A 337 25.91 -4.98 -9.07
CA GLY A 337 26.47 -4.99 -10.42
C GLY A 337 26.35 -3.68 -11.21
N GLY A 338 25.59 -2.70 -10.71
CA GLY A 338 25.44 -1.39 -11.34
C GLY A 338 26.67 -0.49 -11.14
N SER A 339 26.81 0.52 -12.02
CA SER A 339 27.95 1.45 -11.97
C SER A 339 27.98 2.32 -10.70
N GLN A 340 26.86 2.46 -9.99
CA GLN A 340 26.74 3.19 -8.73
C GLN A 340 26.46 2.25 -7.54
N ALA A 341 26.65 0.94 -7.70
CA ALA A 341 26.39 -0.05 -6.65
C ALA A 341 27.20 0.20 -5.35
N ASN A 342 28.28 0.95 -5.40
CA ASN A 342 29.11 1.28 -4.25
C ASN A 342 28.97 2.74 -3.79
N HIS A 343 27.92 3.45 -4.24
CA HIS A 343 27.78 4.90 -3.98
C HIS A 343 27.85 5.26 -2.48
N LEU A 344 27.21 4.49 -1.61
CA LEU A 344 27.20 4.69 -0.17
C LEU A 344 28.23 3.84 0.57
N GLN A 345 29.00 2.95 -0.11
CA GLN A 345 29.80 1.93 0.55
C GLN A 345 30.86 2.51 1.49
N SER A 346 31.58 3.53 1.07
CA SER A 346 32.62 4.16 1.91
C SER A 346 32.03 4.78 3.19
N TYR A 347 30.82 5.34 3.11
CA TYR A 347 30.11 5.89 4.26
C TYR A 347 29.62 4.79 5.22
N ILE A 348 29.11 3.70 4.69
CA ILE A 348 28.75 2.51 5.46
C ILE A 348 29.98 1.96 6.20
N ASP A 349 31.10 1.84 5.50
CA ASP A 349 32.36 1.35 6.07
C ASP A 349 32.86 2.22 7.19
N GLN A 350 32.84 3.54 7.02
CA GLN A 350 33.22 4.52 8.04
C GLN A 350 32.28 4.44 9.25
N THR A 351 30.97 4.33 9.04
CA THR A 351 29.98 4.21 10.12
C THR A 351 30.20 2.92 10.92
N TRP A 352 30.40 1.79 10.25
CA TRP A 352 30.69 0.52 10.92
C TRP A 352 32.00 0.58 11.71
N SER A 353 33.07 1.13 11.10
CA SER A 353 34.35 1.32 11.77
C SER A 353 34.23 2.21 13.01
N TYR A 354 33.45 3.30 12.93
CA TYR A 354 33.19 4.18 14.07
C TYR A 354 32.59 3.42 15.26
N TYR A 355 31.58 2.59 15.03
CA TYR A 355 30.93 1.84 16.10
C TYR A 355 31.73 0.61 16.60
N THR A 356 32.91 0.32 16.07
CA THR A 356 33.83 -0.64 16.70
C THR A 356 34.44 -0.10 18.01
N THR A 357 34.67 1.21 18.08
CA THR A 357 35.29 1.88 19.22
C THR A 357 34.30 2.75 20.02
N HIS A 358 33.18 3.15 19.41
CA HIS A 358 32.14 3.95 20.03
C HIS A 358 30.89 3.08 20.26
N GLN A 359 30.24 3.28 21.39
CA GLN A 359 28.97 2.60 21.67
C GLN A 359 27.88 3.18 20.77
N PHE A 360 27.16 2.29 20.07
CA PHE A 360 25.91 2.63 19.43
C PHE A 360 24.82 2.78 20.48
N THR A 361 24.11 3.90 20.50
CA THR A 361 22.94 4.09 21.35
C THR A 361 21.90 4.88 20.57
N LEU A 362 20.69 4.31 20.45
CA LEU A 362 19.54 4.94 19.82
C LEU A 362 18.34 4.80 20.73
N THR A 363 17.69 5.92 21.07
CA THR A 363 16.45 5.92 21.85
C THR A 363 15.32 6.47 21.00
N ARG A 364 14.23 5.71 20.86
CA ARG A 364 13.04 6.12 20.11
C ARG A 364 11.78 5.52 20.75
N LEU A 365 10.74 6.34 20.90
CA LEU A 365 9.41 5.92 21.37
C LEU A 365 9.44 5.09 22.70
N GLY A 366 10.40 5.45 23.58
CA GLY A 366 10.58 4.73 24.86
C GLY A 366 11.39 3.44 24.76
N GLU A 367 11.88 3.08 23.57
CA GLU A 367 12.76 1.93 23.35
C GLU A 367 14.20 2.40 23.19
N THR A 368 15.15 1.69 23.80
CA THR A 368 16.60 2.01 23.70
C THR A 368 17.34 0.81 23.12
N PHE A 369 18.02 1.04 22.00
CA PHE A 369 18.95 0.12 21.37
C PHE A 369 20.36 0.49 21.77
N THR A 370 21.12 -0.47 22.29
CA THR A 370 22.51 -0.25 22.71
C THR A 370 23.38 -1.38 22.19
N GLY A 371 24.49 -1.06 21.53
CA GLY A 371 25.32 -2.09 20.91
C GLY A 371 26.73 -1.63 20.54
N ARG A 372 27.45 -2.53 19.89
CA ARG A 372 28.77 -2.28 19.36
C ARG A 372 29.04 -3.18 18.14
N VAL A 373 29.80 -2.67 17.20
CA VAL A 373 30.24 -3.44 16.04
C VAL A 373 31.44 -4.33 16.41
N SER A 374 31.36 -5.60 16.03
CA SER A 374 32.46 -6.54 16.06
C SER A 374 32.51 -7.28 14.73
N GLY A 375 33.64 -7.19 14.01
CA GLY A 375 33.74 -7.68 12.64
C GLY A 375 32.73 -6.98 11.71
N ASN A 376 31.92 -7.77 11.03
CA ASN A 376 30.90 -7.29 10.09
C ASN A 376 29.49 -7.15 10.68
N ALA A 377 29.33 -7.21 12.00
CA ALA A 377 28.02 -7.18 12.63
C ALA A 377 27.98 -6.20 13.81
N LEU A 378 26.85 -5.49 13.92
CA LEU A 378 26.47 -4.77 15.12
C LEU A 378 25.71 -5.74 16.04
N THR A 379 26.31 -6.09 17.18
CA THR A 379 25.60 -6.83 18.23
C THR A 379 24.98 -5.81 19.18
N PHE A 380 23.68 -5.95 19.47
CA PHE A 380 22.94 -4.96 20.25
C PHE A 380 21.89 -5.59 21.15
N THR A 381 21.43 -4.80 22.11
CA THR A 381 20.26 -5.12 22.96
C THR A 381 19.18 -4.07 22.73
N LYS A 382 17.92 -4.46 22.96
CA LYS A 382 16.77 -3.57 22.98
C LYS A 382 16.18 -3.56 24.40
N ASN A 383 16.25 -2.44 25.12
CA ASN A 383 15.84 -2.32 26.53
C ASN A 383 16.50 -3.39 27.42
N GLY A 384 17.76 -3.74 27.13
CA GLY A 384 18.50 -4.79 27.83
C GLY A 384 18.22 -6.24 27.38
N ALA A 385 17.18 -6.49 26.60
CA ALA A 385 16.91 -7.81 26.00
C ALA A 385 17.79 -8.06 24.77
N GLY A 386 18.20 -9.29 24.54
CA GLY A 386 19.05 -9.70 23.44
C GLY A 386 20.09 -10.75 23.88
N PRO A 387 21.21 -10.92 23.17
CA PRO A 387 21.68 -10.07 22.06
C PRO A 387 20.92 -10.28 20.74
N PHE A 388 20.83 -9.23 19.95
CA PHE A 388 20.40 -9.21 18.55
C PHE A 388 21.57 -8.85 17.65
N THR A 389 21.47 -9.12 16.35
CA THR A 389 22.57 -8.89 15.42
C THR A 389 22.10 -8.27 14.11
N LEU A 390 22.69 -7.15 13.73
CA LEU A 390 22.52 -6.53 12.42
C LEU A 390 23.81 -6.66 11.61
N ALA A 391 23.77 -7.39 10.50
CA ALA A 391 24.90 -7.50 9.62
C ALA A 391 25.20 -6.16 8.93
N LYS A 392 26.48 -5.93 8.58
CA LYS A 392 26.88 -4.74 7.82
C LYS A 392 26.16 -4.72 6.46
N PRO A 393 25.38 -3.68 6.16
CA PRO A 393 24.71 -3.60 4.88
C PRO A 393 25.68 -3.27 3.74
N THR A 394 25.29 -3.60 2.53
CA THR A 394 25.88 -3.07 1.30
C THR A 394 25.19 -1.76 0.89
N SER A 395 25.79 -1.00 -0.03
CA SER A 395 25.16 0.19 -0.59
C SER A 395 23.83 -0.13 -1.30
N PRO A 396 23.69 -1.23 -2.10
CA PRO A 396 22.39 -1.69 -2.59
C PRO A 396 21.36 -1.99 -1.50
N ASP A 397 21.76 -2.60 -0.37
CA ASP A 397 20.85 -2.86 0.75
C ASP A 397 20.27 -1.55 1.31
N VAL A 398 21.12 -0.52 1.41
CA VAL A 398 20.70 0.80 1.91
C VAL A 398 19.75 1.50 0.96
N VAL A 399 20.04 1.56 -0.33
CA VAL A 399 19.13 2.26 -1.28
C VAL A 399 17.81 1.55 -1.47
N ALA A 400 17.78 0.22 -1.30
CA ALA A 400 16.57 -0.58 -1.40
C ALA A 400 15.88 -0.80 -0.04
N CYS A 401 16.51 -0.47 1.07
CA CYS A 401 16.09 -0.84 2.44
C CYS A 401 15.81 -2.35 2.54
N ALA A 402 16.71 -3.15 2.03
CA ALA A 402 16.56 -4.59 1.86
C ALA A 402 17.78 -5.36 2.42
N GLY A 403 17.91 -6.62 2.07
CA GLY A 403 19.07 -7.44 2.42
C GLY A 403 19.34 -7.47 3.92
N ALA A 404 20.55 -7.10 4.34
CA ALA A 404 20.95 -7.07 5.75
C ALA A 404 20.03 -6.20 6.63
N LEU A 405 19.44 -5.12 6.09
CA LEU A 405 18.58 -4.21 6.83
C LEU A 405 17.13 -4.70 6.97
N ALA A 406 16.73 -5.74 6.25
CA ALA A 406 15.37 -6.29 6.25
C ALA A 406 15.32 -7.75 6.72
N SER A 407 16.41 -8.29 7.27
CA SER A 407 16.53 -9.69 7.68
C SER A 407 16.54 -9.85 9.21
N GLY A 408 16.31 -11.09 9.66
CA GLY A 408 16.29 -11.45 11.07
C GLY A 408 14.92 -11.29 11.75
N SER A 409 14.93 -11.17 13.06
CA SER A 409 13.76 -10.96 13.91
C SER A 409 13.14 -9.57 13.69
N ASP A 410 11.92 -9.35 14.18
CA ASP A 410 11.25 -8.05 14.11
C ASP A 410 12.06 -6.93 14.80
N THR A 411 12.81 -7.25 15.87
CA THR A 411 13.70 -6.30 16.53
C THR A 411 14.88 -5.90 15.63
N GLU A 412 15.45 -6.86 14.91
CA GLU A 412 16.55 -6.60 13.96
C GLU A 412 16.05 -5.81 12.75
N LYS A 413 14.90 -6.16 12.18
CA LYS A 413 14.25 -5.41 11.10
C LYS A 413 13.87 -3.98 11.53
N GLN A 414 13.41 -3.80 12.78
CA GLN A 414 13.11 -2.47 13.33
C GLN A 414 14.36 -1.60 13.33
N LEU A 415 15.49 -2.08 13.85
CA LEU A 415 16.74 -1.33 13.82
C LEU A 415 17.28 -1.15 12.41
N GLY A 416 17.10 -2.15 11.54
CA GLY A 416 17.46 -2.08 10.12
C GLY A 416 16.74 -0.95 9.39
N ALA A 417 15.43 -0.77 9.62
CA ALA A 417 14.65 0.33 9.07
C ALA A 417 15.19 1.71 9.50
N GLU A 418 15.55 1.85 10.78
CA GLU A 418 16.16 3.07 11.32
C GLU A 418 17.52 3.36 10.66
N PHE A 419 18.38 2.36 10.51
CA PHE A 419 19.65 2.50 9.79
C PHE A 419 19.42 2.85 8.32
N CYS A 420 18.43 2.25 7.66
CA CYS A 420 18.09 2.58 6.28
C CYS A 420 17.77 4.09 6.15
N ALA A 421 16.87 4.60 6.98
CA ALA A 421 16.52 6.02 6.98
C ALA A 421 17.75 6.90 7.26
N ALA A 422 18.56 6.54 8.27
CA ALA A 422 19.72 7.31 8.67
C ALA A 422 20.82 7.37 7.59
N PHE A 423 21.07 6.26 6.89
CA PHE A 423 22.04 6.23 5.79
C PHE A 423 21.55 7.03 4.58
N ASN A 424 20.29 6.86 4.14
CA ASN A 424 19.74 7.62 3.03
C ASN A 424 19.77 9.13 3.31
N ARG A 425 19.53 9.54 4.56
CA ARG A 425 19.54 10.94 5.02
C ARG A 425 20.93 11.49 5.31
N GLY A 426 21.99 10.66 5.29
CA GLY A 426 23.36 11.05 5.54
C GLY A 426 23.71 11.31 7.01
N VAL A 427 22.97 10.72 7.96
CA VAL A 427 23.13 10.98 9.42
C VAL A 427 23.51 9.72 10.24
N ALA A 428 23.79 8.58 9.60
CA ALA A 428 23.93 7.27 10.26
C ALA A 428 25.02 7.21 11.32
N GLN A 429 26.12 7.97 11.17
CA GLN A 429 27.23 7.95 12.11
C GLN A 429 26.92 8.65 13.44
N ASN A 430 25.95 9.58 13.46
CA ASN A 430 25.59 10.32 14.66
C ASN A 430 24.11 10.14 14.99
N THR A 431 23.82 9.26 15.95
CA THR A 431 22.44 8.94 16.36
C THR A 431 21.66 10.14 16.90
N ALA A 432 22.32 11.19 17.40
CA ALA A 432 21.65 12.42 17.81
C ALA A 432 20.98 13.18 16.65
N ASN A 433 21.43 12.92 15.42
CA ASN A 433 20.87 13.54 14.21
C ASN A 433 19.79 12.69 13.52
N TRP A 434 19.55 11.45 13.98
CA TRP A 434 18.61 10.55 13.29
C TRP A 434 17.17 11.05 13.28
N TYR A 435 16.80 11.90 14.25
CA TYR A 435 15.48 12.51 14.35
C TYR A 435 15.54 14.05 14.32
N THR A 436 16.61 14.60 13.71
CA THR A 436 16.83 16.04 13.57
C THR A 436 16.71 16.42 12.09
N PRO A 437 15.53 16.83 11.57
CA PRO A 437 15.31 17.10 10.15
C PRO A 437 16.27 18.13 9.55
N SER A 438 16.73 19.11 10.33
CA SER A 438 17.70 20.12 9.88
C SER A 438 19.10 19.55 9.58
N ALA A 439 19.41 18.32 10.05
CA ALA A 439 20.66 17.62 9.75
C ALA A 439 20.58 16.76 8.49
N TYR A 440 19.36 16.49 7.98
CA TYR A 440 19.17 15.58 6.86
C TYR A 440 19.70 16.18 5.55
N TYR A 441 20.31 15.33 4.75
CA TYR A 441 20.84 15.66 3.42
C TYR A 441 21.88 16.79 3.40
N THR A 442 22.52 17.09 4.54
CA THR A 442 23.55 18.14 4.65
C THR A 442 24.96 17.63 4.39
N SER A 443 25.19 16.31 4.53
CA SER A 443 26.50 15.67 4.30
C SER A 443 26.51 14.89 2.98
N THR A 444 27.69 14.43 2.56
CA THR A 444 27.87 13.52 1.42
C THR A 444 28.74 12.34 1.87
N PRO A 445 28.48 11.10 1.34
CA PRO A 445 27.42 10.74 0.41
C PRO A 445 26.05 10.61 1.11
N LYS A 446 24.98 10.76 0.33
CA LYS A 446 23.57 10.64 0.75
C LYS A 446 22.72 10.26 -0.45
N ASN A 447 21.43 10.02 -0.24
CA ASN A 447 20.46 9.85 -1.31
C ASN A 447 20.01 11.21 -1.86
N ASP A 448 20.69 11.71 -2.91
CA ASP A 448 20.38 13.00 -3.54
C ASP A 448 18.98 13.01 -4.17
N TYR A 449 18.49 11.86 -4.64
CA TYR A 449 17.13 11.71 -5.18
C TYR A 449 16.09 12.04 -4.11
N ALA A 450 16.15 11.39 -2.95
CA ALA A 450 15.22 11.65 -1.86
C ALA A 450 15.37 13.09 -1.35
N GLY A 451 16.60 13.56 -1.13
CA GLY A 451 16.87 14.95 -0.69
C GLY A 451 16.29 16.00 -1.63
N PHE A 452 16.33 15.75 -2.96
CA PHE A 452 15.70 16.63 -3.92
C PHE A 452 14.18 16.70 -3.74
N PHE A 453 13.50 15.53 -3.64
CA PHE A 453 12.04 15.52 -3.48
C PHE A 453 11.59 16.15 -2.15
N HIS A 454 12.34 15.99 -1.07
CA HIS A 454 12.10 16.73 0.18
C HIS A 454 12.25 18.26 0.00
N THR A 455 13.11 18.70 -0.89
CA THR A 455 13.28 20.14 -1.12
C THR A 455 12.07 20.77 -1.82
N ILE A 456 11.42 20.04 -2.73
CA ILE A 456 10.32 20.53 -3.57
C ILE A 456 8.92 20.10 -3.12
N GLY A 457 8.83 19.12 -2.22
CA GLY A 457 7.58 18.66 -1.65
C GLY A 457 6.93 19.72 -0.73
N ILE A 458 5.62 19.70 -0.65
CA ILE A 458 4.85 20.52 0.30
C ILE A 458 5.38 20.22 1.71
N ASP A 459 5.62 21.28 2.50
CA ASP A 459 6.20 21.20 3.86
C ASP A 459 7.52 20.41 3.93
N LYS A 460 8.25 20.31 2.82
CA LYS A 460 9.48 19.51 2.69
C LYS A 460 9.27 18.03 2.98
N ARG A 461 8.06 17.52 2.72
CA ARG A 461 7.69 16.13 2.87
C ARG A 461 7.71 15.42 1.52
N ALA A 462 8.31 14.24 1.49
CA ALA A 462 8.36 13.36 0.34
C ALA A 462 8.44 11.89 0.80
N TYR A 463 8.13 10.96 -0.07
CA TYR A 463 8.34 9.52 0.20
C TYR A 463 9.33 8.98 -0.83
N GLY A 464 10.62 9.30 -0.64
CA GLY A 464 11.68 9.09 -1.64
C GLY A 464 12.44 7.78 -1.52
N PHE A 465 12.27 7.01 -0.45
CA PHE A 465 12.83 5.67 -0.24
C PHE A 465 11.96 4.89 0.78
N PRO A 466 12.02 3.56 0.86
CA PRO A 466 11.34 2.81 1.90
C PRO A 466 11.76 3.29 3.30
N TYR A 467 10.80 3.40 4.24
CA TYR A 467 10.99 3.97 5.59
C TYR A 467 11.30 5.48 5.66
N ASP A 468 11.04 6.24 4.58
CA ASP A 468 11.17 7.70 4.62
C ASP A 468 10.08 8.38 5.50
N ASP A 469 9.10 7.61 5.93
CA ASP A 469 8.09 7.96 6.92
C ASP A 469 8.62 7.99 8.37
N ILE A 470 9.80 7.42 8.64
CA ILE A 470 10.45 7.52 9.96
C ILE A 470 10.63 9.00 10.34
N ASN A 471 10.18 9.34 11.54
CA ASN A 471 10.20 10.71 12.09
C ASN A 471 9.26 11.69 11.35
N ASP A 472 8.16 11.17 10.79
CA ASP A 472 7.10 11.99 10.15
C ASP A 472 7.63 12.92 9.03
N GLN A 473 8.53 12.42 8.19
CA GLN A 473 9.13 13.20 7.10
C GLN A 473 8.48 12.96 5.75
N SER A 474 7.70 11.88 5.62
CA SER A 474 7.09 11.51 4.35
C SER A 474 5.83 12.30 4.01
N SER A 475 5.41 12.19 2.74
CA SER A 475 4.12 12.67 2.24
C SER A 475 2.93 11.79 2.67
N VAL A 476 3.14 10.84 3.58
CA VAL A 476 2.07 9.97 4.09
C VAL A 476 1.09 10.77 4.94
N GLN A 477 -0.19 10.62 4.63
CA GLN A 477 -1.32 11.21 5.35
C GLN A 477 -2.04 10.09 6.10
N ILE A 478 -2.07 10.15 7.43
CA ILE A 478 -2.68 9.13 8.27
C ILE A 478 -3.72 9.77 9.19
N LEU A 479 -4.94 9.21 9.21
CA LEU A 479 -5.95 9.57 10.19
C LEU A 479 -5.67 8.86 11.53
N ASN A 480 -6.05 9.50 12.62
CA ASN A 480 -5.88 8.96 13.97
C ASN A 480 -7.03 8.07 14.45
N ASN A 481 -8.02 7.84 13.59
CA ASN A 481 -9.20 7.01 13.85
C ASN A 481 -9.62 6.28 12.57
N ALA A 482 -10.41 5.22 12.70
CA ALA A 482 -10.86 4.39 11.58
C ALA A 482 -12.21 4.84 10.97
N ASN A 483 -12.70 6.06 11.30
CA ASN A 483 -13.85 6.64 10.62
C ASN A 483 -13.46 7.05 9.18
N PRO A 484 -14.44 7.11 8.25
CA PRO A 484 -14.15 7.48 6.87
C PRO A 484 -13.62 8.91 6.77
N PRO A 485 -12.70 9.17 5.83
CA PRO A 485 -12.46 10.52 5.35
C PRO A 485 -13.77 11.20 4.89
N THR A 486 -13.81 12.52 4.94
CA THR A 486 -14.86 13.28 4.27
C THR A 486 -14.64 13.31 2.77
N ALA A 487 -13.36 13.41 2.34
CA ALA A 487 -12.96 13.39 0.94
C ALA A 487 -11.46 13.11 0.80
N LEU A 488 -11.10 12.49 -0.32
CA LEU A 488 -9.74 12.49 -0.87
C LEU A 488 -9.77 13.18 -2.22
N THR A 489 -8.93 14.19 -2.43
CA THR A 489 -8.78 14.86 -3.72
C THR A 489 -7.36 14.64 -4.24
N LEU A 490 -7.22 14.08 -5.44
CA LEU A 490 -5.95 13.90 -6.13
C LEU A 490 -5.81 14.95 -7.25
N GLY A 491 -4.85 15.85 -7.11
CA GLY A 491 -4.48 16.82 -8.14
C GLY A 491 -3.42 16.23 -9.08
N ILE A 492 -3.66 16.31 -10.38
CA ILE A 492 -2.83 15.74 -11.44
C ILE A 492 -2.17 16.91 -12.17
N GLY A 493 -0.88 17.12 -11.95
CA GLY A 493 -0.12 18.21 -12.55
C GLY A 493 0.66 17.79 -13.80
N TRP A 494 1.21 18.81 -14.52
CA TRP A 494 2.08 18.59 -15.68
C TRP A 494 3.15 19.68 -15.83
#